data_086d8797ac6d5e857bf44460d8cce3a9
#
_entry.id   086d8797ac6d5e857bf44460d8cce3a9
#
_cell.length_a   1.000
_cell.length_b   1.000
_cell.length_c   1.000
_cell.angle_alpha   90.00
_cell.angle_beta   90.00
_cell.angle_gamma   90.00
#
_symmetry.space_group_name_H-M   'P 1'
#
loop_
_entity.id
_entity.type
_entity.pdbx_description
1 polymer ?
#
loop_
_entity_poly.entity_id
_entity_poly.type
_entity_poly.pdbx_seq_one_letter_code
_entity_poly.pdbx_strand_id
1 'polypeptide(L)'
;LSRAPEFITLSDAAARAVAGAQSRHAALIEDAFDVLVETPGGGVSLTGDSKGRAQAKKAVQAIAERADQGLDIGEADVRVAIGNARSGAAGPLSANGGALPVGLRG
;
A
#
# COMPACT_ATOMS: atom_id res chain seq x y z
N LEU A 1 22.94 6.58 -2.81
CA LEU A 1 22.26 5.74 -2.73
C LEU A 1 21.46 5.36 -1.55
N SER A 2 20.30 5.88 -1.44
CA SER A 2 19.54 5.79 -0.33
C SER A 2 18.62 4.63 -0.34
N ARG A 3 19.06 3.56 0.23
CA ARG A 3 18.24 2.38 0.43
C ARG A 3 17.92 2.17 1.90
N ALA A 4 17.98 3.25 2.66
CA ALA A 4 17.64 3.19 4.07
C ALA A 4 16.16 2.82 4.23
N PRO A 5 15.81 2.02 5.25
CA PRO A 5 14.42 1.67 5.46
C PRO A 5 13.62 2.88 5.94
N GLU A 6 12.37 2.90 5.53
CA GLU A 6 11.42 3.88 6.01
C GLU A 6 10.36 3.13 6.81
N PHE A 7 10.19 3.51 8.07
CA PHE A 7 9.22 2.85 8.94
C PHE A 7 7.91 3.63 8.97
N ILE A 8 6.80 2.91 8.81
CA ILE A 8 5.46 3.48 8.87
C ILE A 8 4.77 2.88 10.07
N THR A 9 4.42 3.70 11.05
CA THR A 9 3.72 3.23 12.23
C THR A 9 2.28 2.89 11.87
N LEU A 10 1.85 1.68 12.23
CA LEU A 10 0.51 1.19 11.93
C LEU A 10 -0.03 0.44 13.15
N SER A 11 -1.36 0.35 13.22
CA SER A 11 -1.99 -0.53 14.20
C SER A 11 -1.65 -1.98 13.87
N ASP A 12 -1.83 -2.87 14.85
CA ASP A 12 -1.60 -4.29 14.62
C ASP A 12 -2.48 -4.82 13.51
N ALA A 13 -3.75 -4.40 13.48
CA ALA A 13 -4.68 -4.84 12.44
C ALA A 13 -4.21 -4.38 11.06
N ALA A 14 -3.77 -3.13 10.96
CA ALA A 14 -3.29 -2.59 9.69
C ALA A 14 -2.02 -3.29 9.24
N ALA A 15 -1.08 -3.52 10.15
CA ALA A 15 0.16 -4.19 9.80
C ALA A 15 -0.11 -5.62 9.31
N ARG A 16 -1.04 -6.33 9.97
CA ARG A 16 -1.41 -7.67 9.53
C ARG A 16 -2.08 -7.67 8.17
N ALA A 17 -2.90 -6.67 7.90
CA ALA A 17 -3.55 -6.55 6.59
C ALA A 17 -2.53 -6.30 5.48
N VAL A 18 -1.52 -5.49 5.75
CA VAL A 18 -0.45 -5.22 4.77
C VAL A 18 0.36 -6.48 4.51
N ALA A 19 0.69 -7.23 5.55
CA ALA A 19 1.46 -8.46 5.38
C ALA A 19 0.62 -9.54 4.69
N GLY A 20 -0.62 -9.70 5.10
CA GLY A 20 -1.50 -10.73 4.60
C GLY A 20 -1.14 -12.12 5.12
N ALA A 21 -1.97 -13.09 4.82
CA ALA A 21 -1.70 -14.47 5.22
C ALA A 21 -0.42 -14.94 4.56
N GLN A 22 0.48 -15.50 5.37
CA GLN A 22 1.76 -16.02 4.89
C GLN A 22 2.57 -14.97 4.11
N SER A 23 2.42 -13.71 4.50
CA SER A 23 3.10 -12.57 3.89
C SER A 23 2.79 -12.41 2.40
N ARG A 24 1.63 -12.89 1.97
CA ARG A 24 1.26 -12.84 0.55
C ARG A 24 1.07 -11.42 0.04
N HIS A 25 0.43 -10.56 0.84
CA HIS A 25 0.23 -9.17 0.45
C HIS A 25 1.56 -8.43 0.39
N ALA A 26 2.43 -8.69 1.37
CA ALA A 26 3.76 -8.09 1.38
C ALA A 26 4.52 -8.48 0.11
N ALA A 27 4.43 -9.74 -0.31
CA ALA A 27 5.11 -10.21 -1.52
C ALA A 27 4.61 -9.47 -2.76
N LEU A 28 3.32 -9.22 -2.85
CA LEU A 28 2.75 -8.47 -3.98
C LEU A 28 3.30 -7.05 -4.04
N ILE A 29 3.41 -6.41 -2.89
CA ILE A 29 3.95 -5.05 -2.80
C ILE A 29 5.43 -5.05 -3.16
N GLU A 30 6.18 -6.03 -2.65
CA GLU A 30 7.61 -6.15 -2.97
C GLU A 30 7.84 -6.27 -4.47
N ASP A 31 7.08 -7.14 -5.10
CA ASP A 31 7.23 -7.36 -6.55
C ASP A 31 6.83 -6.14 -7.35
N ALA A 32 5.79 -5.44 -6.91
CA ALA A 32 5.26 -4.32 -7.66
C ALA A 32 6.20 -3.12 -7.67
N PHE A 33 6.90 -2.88 -6.58
CA PHE A 33 7.67 -1.64 -6.41
C PHE A 33 9.17 -1.90 -6.19
N ASP A 34 9.58 -3.14 -6.26
CA ASP A 34 10.98 -3.52 -6.04
C ASP A 34 11.50 -3.00 -4.70
N VAL A 35 10.75 -3.28 -3.66
CA VAL A 35 11.08 -2.91 -2.28
C VAL A 35 11.03 -4.14 -1.40
N LEU A 36 11.67 -4.06 -0.24
CA LEU A 36 11.55 -5.08 0.78
C LEU A 36 10.53 -4.59 1.80
N VAL A 37 9.58 -5.45 2.14
CA VAL A 37 8.52 -5.13 3.09
C VAL A 37 8.69 -6.02 4.31
N GLU A 38 8.86 -5.40 5.47
CA GLU A 38 9.02 -6.13 6.72
C GLU A 38 8.05 -5.60 7.77
N THR A 39 7.65 -6.47 8.68
CA THR A 39 6.73 -6.09 9.76
C THR A 39 7.38 -6.43 11.10
N PRO A 40 8.35 -5.62 11.54
CA PRO A 40 9.09 -5.94 12.77
C PRO A 40 8.30 -5.73 14.05
N GLY A 41 7.14 -5.10 13.97
CA GLY A 41 6.31 -4.79 15.12
C GLY A 41 6.00 -3.31 15.14
N GLY A 42 4.75 -2.96 15.41
CA GLY A 42 4.32 -1.58 15.46
C GLY A 42 4.14 -0.89 14.13
N GLY A 43 4.29 -1.60 13.02
CA GLY A 43 4.12 -1.02 11.70
C GLY A 43 4.82 -1.81 10.62
N VAL A 44 5.21 -1.13 9.57
CA VAL A 44 5.81 -1.71 8.38
C VAL A 44 7.08 -0.95 8.04
N SER A 45 8.13 -1.69 7.69
CA SER A 45 9.39 -1.11 7.24
C SER A 45 9.56 -1.36 5.75
N LEU A 46 9.83 -0.31 4.98
CA LEU A 46 10.02 -0.39 3.53
C LEU A 46 11.46 -0.03 3.19
N THR A 47 12.14 -0.91 2.47
CA THR A 47 13.51 -0.68 2.05
C THR A 47 13.59 -0.75 0.53
N GLY A 48 14.20 0.25 -0.08
CA GLY A 48 14.35 0.32 -1.52
C GLY A 48 14.73 1.73 -1.93
N ASP A 49 14.75 2.00 -3.23
CA ASP A 49 15.07 3.35 -3.67
C ASP A 49 13.88 4.28 -3.37
N SER A 50 14.11 5.58 -3.48
CA SER A 50 13.13 6.56 -3.03
C SER A 50 11.82 6.49 -3.81
N LYS A 51 11.87 6.23 -5.11
CA LYS A 51 10.66 6.14 -5.91
C LYS A 51 9.82 4.92 -5.53
N GLY A 52 10.47 3.76 -5.42
CA GLY A 52 9.78 2.52 -5.04
C GLY A 52 9.19 2.63 -3.65
N ARG A 53 9.96 3.19 -2.71
CA ARG A 53 9.46 3.38 -1.35
C ARG A 53 8.25 4.31 -1.31
N ALA A 54 8.29 5.40 -2.06
CA ALA A 54 7.19 6.37 -2.08
C ALA A 54 5.91 5.73 -2.60
N GLN A 55 6.01 4.96 -3.67
CA GLN A 55 4.84 4.27 -4.23
C GLN A 55 4.34 3.18 -3.29
N ALA A 56 5.26 2.39 -2.73
CA ALA A 56 4.89 1.34 -1.80
C ALA A 56 4.21 1.93 -0.56
N LYS A 57 4.70 3.07 -0.09
CA LYS A 57 4.10 3.75 1.06
C LYS A 57 2.65 4.12 0.78
N LYS A 58 2.35 4.63 -0.41
CA LYS A 58 0.97 4.96 -0.77
C LYS A 58 0.07 3.73 -0.74
N ALA A 59 0.55 2.61 -1.29
CA ALA A 59 -0.21 1.38 -1.27
C ALA A 59 -0.44 0.89 0.16
N VAL A 60 0.61 0.92 0.97
CA VAL A 60 0.53 0.49 2.37
C VAL A 60 -0.47 1.35 3.13
N GLN A 61 -0.42 2.67 2.95
CA GLN A 61 -1.33 3.57 3.66
C GLN A 61 -2.78 3.35 3.26
N ALA A 62 -3.04 3.09 1.96
CA ALA A 62 -4.40 2.82 1.50
C ALA A 62 -4.95 1.54 2.13
N ILE A 63 -4.13 0.49 2.18
CA ILE A 63 -4.53 -0.78 2.80
C ILE A 63 -4.77 -0.59 4.29
N ALA A 64 -3.86 0.12 4.95
CA ALA A 64 -3.94 0.35 6.39
C ALA A 64 -5.21 1.12 6.76
N GLU A 65 -5.55 2.12 5.97
CA GLU A 65 -6.74 2.92 6.22
C GLU A 65 -8.00 2.07 6.16
N ARG A 66 -8.11 1.20 5.17
CA ARG A 66 -9.26 0.33 5.06
C ARG A 66 -9.31 -0.68 6.20
N ALA A 67 -8.17 -1.22 6.57
CA ALA A 67 -8.10 -2.17 7.70
C ALA A 67 -8.53 -1.52 9.00
N ASP A 68 -8.13 -0.27 9.22
CA ASP A 68 -8.51 0.46 10.44
C ASP A 68 -9.99 0.81 10.46
N GLN A 69 -10.65 0.79 9.30
CA GLN A 69 -12.10 0.94 9.22
C GLN A 69 -12.84 -0.37 9.49
N GLY A 70 -12.11 -1.44 9.76
CA GLY A 70 -12.70 -2.73 10.03
C GLY A 70 -13.02 -3.55 8.80
N LEU A 71 -12.50 -3.15 7.65
CA LEU A 71 -12.76 -3.87 6.41
C LEU A 71 -11.76 -5.00 6.22
N ASP A 72 -12.22 -6.11 5.66
CA ASP A 72 -11.33 -7.20 5.31
C ASP A 72 -10.53 -6.82 4.07
N ILE A 73 -9.26 -7.18 4.08
CA ILE A 73 -8.39 -6.88 2.95
C ILE A 73 -8.01 -8.18 2.27
N GLY A 74 -8.44 -8.34 1.04
CA GLY A 74 -8.05 -9.48 0.23
C GLY A 74 -7.04 -9.10 -0.82
N GLU A 75 -6.60 -10.09 -1.57
CA GLU A 75 -5.59 -9.87 -2.62
C GLU A 75 -6.04 -8.86 -3.66
N ALA A 76 -7.34 -8.87 -4.02
CA ALA A 76 -7.86 -7.91 -5.00
C ALA A 76 -7.71 -6.48 -4.51
N ASP A 77 -7.95 -6.25 -3.20
CA ASP A 77 -7.79 -4.93 -2.62
C ASP A 77 -6.34 -4.46 -2.69
N VAL A 78 -5.42 -5.38 -2.45
CA VAL A 78 -4.00 -5.06 -2.52
C VAL A 78 -3.61 -4.69 -3.95
N ARG A 79 -4.10 -5.43 -4.94
CA ARG A 79 -3.81 -5.14 -6.34
C ARG A 79 -4.35 -3.78 -6.77
N VAL A 80 -5.53 -3.42 -6.28
CA VAL A 80 -6.10 -2.10 -6.56
C VAL A 80 -5.23 -1.01 -5.92
N ALA A 81 -4.81 -1.21 -4.68
CA ALA A 81 -3.95 -0.24 -4.00
C ALA A 81 -2.63 -0.06 -4.76
N ILE A 82 -2.06 -1.16 -5.24
CA ILE A 82 -0.83 -1.11 -6.04
C ILE A 82 -1.05 -0.33 -7.33
N GLY A 83 -2.14 -0.62 -8.03
CA GLY A 83 -2.44 0.07 -9.27
C GLY A 83 -2.62 1.57 -9.08
N ASN A 84 -3.33 1.96 -8.02
CA ASN A 84 -3.53 3.38 -7.70
C ASN A 84 -2.21 4.06 -7.36
N ALA A 85 -1.35 3.39 -6.62
CA ALA A 85 -0.05 3.95 -6.26
C ALA A 85 0.82 4.16 -7.49
N ARG A 86 0.79 3.22 -8.43
CA ARG A 86 1.56 3.32 -9.66
C ARG A 86 1.08 4.44 -10.56
N SER A 87 -0.23 4.65 -10.61
CA SER A 87 -0.79 5.67 -11.48
C SER A 87 -0.72 7.06 -10.86
N GLY A 88 -0.28 7.16 -9.61
CA GLY A 88 -0.22 8.42 -8.92
C GLY A 88 -1.57 8.87 -8.38
N ALA A 89 -2.59 7.99 -8.43
CA ALA A 89 -3.89 8.34 -7.90
C ALA A 89 -3.79 8.54 -6.40
N ALA A 90 -4.46 9.55 -5.91
CA ALA A 90 -4.46 9.86 -4.49
C ALA A 90 -5.85 9.58 -3.93
N GLY A 91 -5.91 9.40 -2.64
CA GLY A 91 -7.17 9.25 -1.96
C GLY A 91 -7.55 7.80 -1.75
N PRO A 92 -8.68 7.59 -1.10
CA PRO A 92 -9.09 6.25 -0.71
C PRO A 92 -9.48 5.41 -1.92
N LEU A 93 -9.41 4.11 -1.76
CA LEU A 93 -9.75 3.17 -2.82
C LEU A 93 -11.17 3.31 -3.31
N SER A 94 -12.06 3.77 -2.46
CA SER A 94 -13.47 3.92 -2.81
C SER A 94 -13.74 5.13 -3.67
N ALA A 95 -12.81 5.97 -3.85
CA ALA A 95 -13.06 7.17 -4.65
C ALA A 95 -13.27 6.82 -6.10
N ASN A 96 -13.66 6.83 -6.40
CA ASN A 96 -13.87 6.94 -7.39
C ASN A 96 -14.14 7.00 -8.23
N GLY A 97 -14.20 6.73 -8.15
CA GLY A 97 -14.32 6.80 -8.75
C GLY A 97 -14.36 7.47 -9.45
N GLY A 98 -14.55 7.71 -9.46
CA GLY A 98 -14.61 8.26 -10.06
C GLY A 98 -14.48 8.93 -10.63
N ALA A 99 -14.49 9.20 -10.64
CA ALA A 99 -14.45 9.79 -11.14
C ALA A 99 -14.21 10.20 -12.01
N LEU A 100 -14.24 10.38 -12.27
CA LEU A 100 -14.12 10.75 -13.03
C LEU A 100 -14.03 11.09 -13.75
N PRO A 101 -13.99 11.27 -13.99
CA PRO A 101 -13.84 11.61 -14.72
C PRO A 101 -13.71 12.11 -15.35
N VAL A 102 -13.67 12.27 -15.47
CA VAL A 102 -13.56 12.55 -16.02
C VAL A 102 -13.35 12.95 -16.68
N GLY A 103 -13.39 13.05 -16.78
CA GLY A 103 -13.19 13.31 -17.34
C GLY A 103 -12.93 13.74 -18.03
N LEU A 104 -13.03 13.83 -18.05
CA LEU A 104 -12.94 14.07 -18.51
C LEU A 104 -12.70 14.54 -18.99
N ARG A 105 -12.58 14.59 -19.18
CA ARG A 105 -12.56 14.91 -19.44
C ARG A 105 -12.65 15.21 -19.53
N GLY A 106 -12.64 15.44 -19.41
CA GLY A 106 -12.90 15.62 -19.21
C GLY A 106 -13.03 15.78 -19.19
#